data_5c3b45f14c63077fa4909c545db44e49
#
_entry.id   5c3b45f14c63077fa4909c545db44e49
#
_cell.length_a   1.000
_cell.length_b   1.000
_cell.length_c   1.000
_cell.angle_alpha   90.00
_cell.angle_beta   90.00
_cell.angle_gamma   90.00
#
_symmetry.space_group_name_H-M   'P 1'
#
loop_
_entity.id
_entity.type
_entity.pdbx_description
1 polymer ?
#
loop_
_entity_poly.entity_id
_entity_poly.type
_entity_poly.pdbx_seq_one_letter_code
_entity_poly.pdbx_strand_id
1 'polypeptide(L)'
;MTDMNQHPDMKRRVAVVTGGAMGIGAQVCEALAAAGHQVVVADLDFEAAAATADRLNQVGGQVGGQAGGQAVALAMDVGRPESITQAFAQIERDFGRCDILVNCAGIAKIFSFLDFPLDNFAATMNVNVTGTLLCAQAAARLMLRSRWGRIVNIASVAGIRAVGTGRTAYGTSKAAVIALTRQMAVELAEHGITANAVAPGPVDTPMTRVLHSDRFREEYAKAIPMNRYGTTVEIAAAVMYLVSDAAAYTSGVVLPVDGGFLASGARGL
;
A
#
# COMPACT_ATOMS: atom_id res chain seq x y z
N MET A 1 -20.04 27.94 6.06
CA MET A 1 -19.34 27.45 4.84
C MET A 1 -18.03 28.22 4.80
N THR A 2 -16.98 27.64 5.39
CA THR A 2 -15.63 28.21 5.39
C THR A 2 -14.97 27.84 4.08
N ASP A 3 -14.50 28.86 3.39
CA ASP A 3 -13.87 28.79 2.07
C ASP A 3 -12.60 27.90 2.13
N MET A 4 -12.68 26.68 1.61
CA MET A 4 -11.61 25.67 1.61
C MET A 4 -10.53 25.93 0.54
N ASN A 5 -10.53 27.11 -0.10
CA ASN A 5 -9.69 27.39 -1.27
C ASN A 5 -8.49 28.33 -1.03
N GLN A 6 -8.13 28.67 0.23
CA GLN A 6 -7.19 29.79 0.46
C GLN A 6 -5.76 29.38 0.91
N HIS A 7 -5.34 28.10 0.87
CA HIS A 7 -3.95 27.76 1.11
C HIS A 7 -3.31 27.11 -0.13
N PRO A 8 -2.51 27.85 -0.91
CA PRO A 8 -1.77 27.29 -2.07
C PRO A 8 -0.82 26.14 -1.70
N ASP A 9 -0.38 26.08 -0.45
CA ASP A 9 0.51 25.02 0.08
C ASP A 9 -0.20 23.69 0.37
N MET A 10 -1.54 23.66 0.38
CA MET A 10 -2.31 22.42 0.64
C MET A 10 -2.37 21.46 -0.54
N LYS A 11 -1.92 21.85 -1.73
CA LYS A 11 -1.93 20.98 -2.92
C LYS A 11 -0.80 19.94 -2.91
N ARG A 12 0.33 20.23 -2.28
CA ARG A 12 1.49 19.34 -2.22
C ARG A 12 1.55 18.63 -0.87
N ARG A 13 1.19 17.35 -0.84
CA ARG A 13 1.20 16.52 0.36
C ARG A 13 2.47 15.66 0.42
N VAL A 14 2.88 15.28 1.63
CA VAL A 14 3.98 14.34 1.86
C VAL A 14 3.40 12.94 1.96
N ALA A 15 3.75 12.08 1.02
CA ALA A 15 3.29 10.70 0.92
C ALA A 15 4.44 9.73 1.18
N VAL A 16 4.23 8.81 2.11
CA VAL A 16 5.17 7.73 2.43
C VAL A 16 4.61 6.42 1.90
N VAL A 17 5.39 5.71 1.09
CA VAL A 17 5.02 4.40 0.55
C VAL A 17 6.03 3.36 1.00
N THR A 18 5.61 2.42 1.86
CA THR A 18 6.47 1.30 2.25
C THR A 18 6.47 0.21 1.18
N GLY A 19 7.61 -0.44 0.93
CA GLY A 19 7.75 -1.35 -0.21
C GLY A 19 7.65 -0.59 -1.54
N GLY A 20 8.13 0.66 -1.57
CA GLY A 20 7.98 1.58 -2.68
C GLY A 20 8.93 1.36 -3.86
N ALA A 21 9.93 0.49 -3.72
CA ALA A 21 10.96 0.28 -4.72
C ALA A 21 10.47 -0.46 -5.97
N MET A 22 9.44 -1.31 -5.86
CA MET A 22 8.99 -2.16 -6.97
C MET A 22 7.49 -2.46 -6.94
N GLY A 23 6.98 -3.06 -8.01
CA GLY A 23 5.63 -3.62 -8.11
C GLY A 23 4.53 -2.57 -7.85
N ILE A 24 3.58 -2.91 -6.99
CA ILE A 24 2.45 -2.03 -6.65
C ILE A 24 2.96 -0.75 -5.98
N GLY A 25 3.93 -0.86 -5.05
CA GLY A 25 4.46 0.29 -4.33
C GLY A 25 5.11 1.32 -5.26
N ALA A 26 5.95 0.87 -6.20
CA ALA A 26 6.57 1.76 -7.18
C ALA A 26 5.54 2.45 -8.08
N GLN A 27 4.48 1.74 -8.49
CA GLN A 27 3.40 2.32 -9.29
C GLN A 27 2.57 3.35 -8.50
N VAL A 28 2.36 3.10 -7.21
CA VAL A 28 1.72 4.07 -6.31
C VAL A 28 2.59 5.32 -6.15
N CYS A 29 3.92 5.15 -5.95
CA CYS A 29 4.86 6.27 -5.91
C CYS A 29 4.79 7.12 -7.20
N GLU A 30 4.72 6.47 -8.37
CA GLU A 30 4.60 7.14 -9.66
C GLU A 30 3.30 7.95 -9.76
N ALA A 31 2.17 7.35 -9.39
CA ALA A 31 0.88 8.03 -9.42
C ALA A 31 0.82 9.23 -8.47
N LEU A 32 1.39 9.11 -7.26
CA LEU A 32 1.48 10.19 -6.29
C LEU A 32 2.40 11.33 -6.76
N ALA A 33 3.55 11.00 -7.35
CA ALA A 33 4.46 11.99 -7.91
C ALA A 33 3.84 12.74 -9.10
N ALA A 34 3.15 12.02 -10.00
CA ALA A 34 2.42 12.60 -11.12
C ALA A 34 1.27 13.54 -10.65
N ALA A 35 0.68 13.27 -9.49
CA ALA A 35 -0.31 14.14 -8.86
C ALA A 35 0.31 15.35 -8.12
N GLY A 36 1.63 15.53 -8.17
CA GLY A 36 2.35 16.68 -7.61
C GLY A 36 2.72 16.52 -6.12
N HIS A 37 2.57 15.33 -5.53
CA HIS A 37 2.93 15.10 -4.13
C HIS A 37 4.44 14.93 -3.95
N GLN A 38 4.93 15.25 -2.74
CA GLN A 38 6.26 14.85 -2.27
C GLN A 38 6.20 13.37 -1.88
N VAL A 39 7.01 12.52 -2.51
CA VAL A 39 6.96 11.06 -2.30
C VAL A 39 8.21 10.57 -1.58
N VAL A 40 8.02 9.86 -0.48
CA VAL A 40 9.06 9.11 0.21
C VAL A 40 8.93 7.64 -0.22
N VAL A 41 9.87 7.20 -1.04
CA VAL A 41 9.99 5.81 -1.50
C VAL A 41 10.73 5.04 -0.41
N ALA A 42 9.99 4.42 0.51
CA ALA A 42 10.57 3.69 1.63
C ALA A 42 10.65 2.19 1.32
N ASP A 43 11.84 1.62 1.41
CA ASP A 43 12.06 0.19 1.14
C ASP A 43 13.22 -0.36 1.99
N LEU A 44 13.23 -1.70 2.14
CA LEU A 44 14.36 -2.43 2.71
C LEU A 44 15.59 -2.32 1.79
N ASP A 45 15.37 -2.40 0.47
CA ASP A 45 16.37 -2.23 -0.57
C ASP A 45 16.49 -0.73 -0.92
N PHE A 46 17.41 -0.05 -0.27
CA PHE A 46 17.65 1.37 -0.47
C PHE A 46 18.08 1.70 -1.91
N GLU A 47 18.92 0.87 -2.53
CA GLU A 47 19.40 1.11 -3.90
C GLU A 47 18.25 1.04 -4.91
N ALA A 48 17.36 0.05 -4.76
CA ALA A 48 16.17 -0.03 -5.59
C ALA A 48 15.19 1.13 -5.33
N ALA A 49 15.07 1.59 -4.08
CA ALA A 49 14.28 2.78 -3.73
C ALA A 49 14.87 4.05 -4.35
N ALA A 50 16.21 4.22 -4.31
CA ALA A 50 16.92 5.34 -4.91
C ALA A 50 16.72 5.37 -6.44
N ALA A 51 16.90 4.24 -7.12
CA ALA A 51 16.66 4.12 -8.56
C ALA A 51 15.21 4.49 -8.93
N THR A 52 14.23 4.11 -8.10
CA THR A 52 12.84 4.50 -8.31
C THR A 52 12.63 6.00 -8.08
N ALA A 53 13.18 6.58 -7.02
CA ALA A 53 13.08 8.01 -6.75
C ALA A 53 13.72 8.85 -7.87
N ASP A 54 14.91 8.45 -8.37
CA ASP A 54 15.60 9.13 -9.46
C ASP A 54 14.77 9.10 -10.76
N ARG A 55 14.20 7.95 -11.09
CA ARG A 55 13.30 7.82 -12.25
C ARG A 55 12.09 8.73 -12.14
N LEU A 56 11.47 8.83 -10.97
CA LEU A 56 10.32 9.71 -10.75
C LEU A 56 10.69 11.19 -10.87
N ASN A 57 11.86 11.59 -10.39
CA ASN A 57 12.36 12.96 -10.49
C ASN A 57 12.68 13.36 -11.95
N GLN A 58 13.16 12.41 -12.76
CA GLN A 58 13.43 12.65 -14.19
C GLN A 58 12.15 12.87 -14.99
N VAL A 59 11.10 12.10 -14.71
CA VAL A 59 9.80 12.19 -15.42
C VAL A 59 8.98 13.39 -14.92
N GLY A 60 9.01 13.68 -13.61
CA GLY A 60 8.22 14.74 -12.98
C GLY A 60 8.57 16.16 -13.43
N GLY A 61 9.77 16.40 -13.96
CA GLY A 61 10.18 17.71 -14.50
C GLY A 61 9.50 18.11 -15.83
N GLN A 62 8.69 17.25 -16.44
CA GLN A 62 8.14 17.46 -17.79
C GLN A 62 6.60 17.48 -17.87
N VAL A 63 5.86 17.30 -16.80
CA VAL A 63 4.39 17.26 -16.84
C VAL A 63 3.79 18.64 -16.61
N GLY A 64 3.37 19.29 -17.71
CA GLY A 64 2.41 20.41 -17.66
C GLY A 64 2.91 21.75 -17.11
N GLY A 65 4.22 22.01 -17.05
CA GLY A 65 4.76 23.34 -16.63
C GLY A 65 4.62 23.65 -15.13
N GLN A 66 4.11 22.72 -14.33
CA GLN A 66 4.18 22.77 -12.87
C GLN A 66 5.29 21.82 -12.41
N ALA A 67 6.09 22.25 -11.43
CA ALA A 67 7.09 21.39 -10.82
C ALA A 67 6.43 20.10 -10.34
N GLY A 68 6.75 18.97 -10.99
CA GLY A 68 6.28 17.66 -10.58
C GLY A 68 6.66 17.37 -9.13
N GLY A 69 5.98 16.42 -8.48
CA GLY A 69 6.33 15.97 -7.15
C GLY A 69 7.78 15.51 -7.11
N GLN A 70 8.50 15.83 -6.03
CA GLN A 70 9.85 15.30 -5.80
C GLN A 70 9.73 13.95 -5.10
N ALA A 71 10.60 13.02 -5.46
CA ALA A 71 10.70 11.73 -4.78
C ALA A 71 12.06 11.63 -4.08
N VAL A 72 12.06 11.05 -2.89
CA VAL A 72 13.27 10.73 -2.12
C VAL A 72 13.23 9.28 -1.68
N ALA A 73 14.38 8.62 -1.70
CA ALA A 73 14.52 7.27 -1.18
C ALA A 73 14.77 7.29 0.32
N LEU A 74 14.23 6.29 1.02
CA LEU A 74 14.44 6.11 2.45
C LEU A 74 14.59 4.62 2.77
N ALA A 75 15.71 4.25 3.42
CA ALA A 75 15.90 2.89 3.92
C ALA A 75 14.95 2.63 5.08
N MET A 76 14.11 1.60 4.96
CA MET A 76 13.18 1.20 6.03
C MET A 76 12.87 -0.28 5.99
N ASP A 77 13.27 -0.98 7.03
CA ASP A 77 12.83 -2.35 7.30
C ASP A 77 11.59 -2.31 8.22
N VAL A 78 10.42 -2.57 7.63
CA VAL A 78 9.15 -2.61 8.39
C VAL A 78 9.05 -3.80 9.35
N GLY A 79 9.94 -4.78 9.25
CA GLY A 79 10.07 -5.88 10.21
C GLY A 79 10.86 -5.50 11.47
N ARG A 80 11.42 -4.29 11.55
CA ARG A 80 12.24 -3.81 12.66
C ARG A 80 11.70 -2.49 13.22
N PRO A 81 11.15 -2.49 14.45
CA PRO A 81 10.56 -1.29 15.06
C PRO A 81 11.50 -0.09 15.12
N GLU A 82 12.80 -0.34 15.36
CA GLU A 82 13.81 0.71 15.43
C GLU A 82 14.03 1.38 14.08
N SER A 83 14.00 0.60 12.98
CA SER A 83 14.11 1.12 11.62
C SER A 83 12.93 2.02 11.27
N ILE A 84 11.71 1.62 11.64
CA ILE A 84 10.52 2.45 11.44
C ILE A 84 10.63 3.76 12.22
N THR A 85 11.05 3.68 13.50
CA THR A 85 11.21 4.88 14.36
C THR A 85 12.22 5.85 13.76
N GLN A 86 13.38 5.36 13.31
CA GLN A 86 14.41 6.17 12.68
C GLN A 86 13.94 6.80 11.37
N ALA A 87 13.25 6.02 10.53
CA ALA A 87 12.71 6.49 9.26
C ALA A 87 11.68 7.61 9.44
N PHE A 88 10.73 7.45 10.37
CA PHE A 88 9.74 8.51 10.62
C PHE A 88 10.32 9.73 11.34
N ALA A 89 11.36 9.57 12.17
CA ALA A 89 12.12 10.70 12.71
C ALA A 89 12.86 11.48 11.61
N GLN A 90 13.37 10.80 10.58
CA GLN A 90 13.94 11.45 9.40
C GLN A 90 12.87 12.18 8.58
N ILE A 91 11.72 11.55 8.32
CA ILE A 91 10.59 12.19 7.62
C ILE A 91 10.14 13.46 8.37
N GLU A 92 10.07 13.40 9.70
CA GLU A 92 9.71 14.55 10.50
C GLU A 92 10.74 15.68 10.41
N ARG A 93 12.04 15.37 10.43
CA ARG A 93 13.12 16.38 10.26
C ARG A 93 13.11 17.03 8.89
N ASP A 94 12.92 16.21 7.84
CA ASP A 94 13.12 16.66 6.45
C ASP A 94 11.87 17.37 5.90
N PHE A 95 10.66 16.96 6.35
CA PHE A 95 9.40 17.46 5.81
C PHE A 95 8.46 18.06 6.86
N GLY A 96 8.69 17.81 8.15
CA GLY A 96 7.83 18.29 9.24
C GLY A 96 6.44 17.64 9.31
N ARG A 97 6.08 16.79 8.33
CA ARG A 97 4.74 16.22 8.17
C ARG A 97 4.76 14.87 7.44
N CYS A 98 3.69 14.12 7.62
CA CYS A 98 3.30 13.00 6.78
C CYS A 98 1.78 13.10 6.59
N ASP A 99 1.31 13.16 5.35
CA ASP A 99 -0.11 13.33 5.04
C ASP A 99 -0.75 12.05 4.52
N ILE A 100 0.01 11.30 3.74
CA ILE A 100 -0.43 10.07 3.12
C ILE A 100 0.53 8.95 3.53
N LEU A 101 -0.01 7.84 4.01
CA LEU A 101 0.74 6.60 4.21
C LEU A 101 0.11 5.50 3.36
N VAL A 102 0.93 4.85 2.54
CA VAL A 102 0.55 3.62 1.84
C VAL A 102 1.42 2.47 2.36
N ASN A 103 0.83 1.59 3.16
CA ASN A 103 1.47 0.36 3.61
C ASN A 103 1.39 -0.70 2.52
N CYS A 104 2.45 -0.81 1.70
CA CYS A 104 2.55 -1.77 0.61
C CYS A 104 3.60 -2.86 0.85
N ALA A 105 4.56 -2.64 1.75
CA ALA A 105 5.55 -3.66 2.13
C ALA A 105 4.87 -4.94 2.63
N GLY A 106 5.38 -6.08 2.19
CA GLY A 106 4.87 -7.37 2.61
C GLY A 106 5.61 -8.54 1.99
N ILE A 107 5.56 -9.67 2.67
CA ILE A 107 6.18 -10.92 2.24
C ILE A 107 5.15 -12.03 2.16
N ALA A 108 5.44 -13.01 1.30
CA ALA A 108 4.66 -14.24 1.16
C ALA A 108 5.59 -15.41 0.87
N LYS A 109 5.33 -16.55 1.50
CA LYS A 109 5.94 -17.84 1.17
C LYS A 109 4.87 -18.93 1.15
N ILE A 110 5.12 -19.99 0.42
CA ILE A 110 4.18 -21.08 0.21
C ILE A 110 4.74 -22.34 0.89
N PHE A 111 3.98 -22.92 1.83
CA PHE A 111 4.27 -24.17 2.50
C PHE A 111 2.99 -24.97 2.70
N SER A 112 3.10 -26.30 2.81
CA SER A 112 1.97 -27.15 3.21
C SER A 112 1.43 -26.70 4.57
N PHE A 113 0.12 -26.80 4.78
CA PHE A 113 -0.48 -26.42 6.06
C PHE A 113 0.05 -27.27 7.24
N LEU A 114 0.21 -28.57 7.02
CA LEU A 114 0.67 -29.49 8.06
C LEU A 114 2.15 -29.25 8.47
N ASP A 115 2.97 -28.79 7.52
CA ASP A 115 4.40 -28.59 7.72
C ASP A 115 4.77 -27.10 7.65
N PHE A 116 3.82 -26.20 7.96
CA PHE A 116 4.05 -24.76 7.86
C PHE A 116 5.06 -24.31 8.94
N PRO A 117 6.25 -23.78 8.56
CA PRO A 117 7.27 -23.39 9.52
C PRO A 117 6.80 -22.22 10.41
N LEU A 118 6.88 -22.41 11.72
CA LEU A 118 6.45 -21.36 12.68
C LEU A 118 7.26 -20.07 12.53
N ASP A 119 8.55 -20.16 12.26
CA ASP A 119 9.41 -18.99 12.04
C ASP A 119 8.96 -18.19 10.83
N ASN A 120 8.51 -18.87 9.76
CA ASN A 120 7.98 -18.19 8.59
C ASN A 120 6.62 -17.54 8.87
N PHE A 121 5.77 -18.21 9.66
CA PHE A 121 4.51 -17.61 10.12
C PHE A 121 4.78 -16.33 10.93
N ALA A 122 5.67 -16.40 11.93
CA ALA A 122 6.05 -15.27 12.77
C ALA A 122 6.65 -14.12 11.95
N ALA A 123 7.59 -14.42 11.02
CA ALA A 123 8.18 -13.41 10.16
C ALA A 123 7.13 -12.73 9.26
N THR A 124 6.19 -13.50 8.70
CA THR A 124 5.10 -12.95 7.87
C THR A 124 4.18 -12.04 8.69
N MET A 125 3.81 -12.44 9.89
CA MET A 125 3.00 -11.61 10.78
C MET A 125 3.75 -10.36 11.21
N ASN A 126 5.04 -10.47 11.53
CA ASN A 126 5.87 -9.34 11.93
C ASN A 126 5.94 -8.27 10.81
N VAL A 127 6.28 -8.67 9.58
CA VAL A 127 6.40 -7.73 8.45
C VAL A 127 5.03 -7.19 8.04
N ASN A 128 4.06 -8.09 7.77
CA ASN A 128 2.79 -7.70 7.14
C ASN A 128 1.81 -7.01 8.10
N VAL A 129 1.84 -7.36 9.38
CA VAL A 129 0.86 -6.87 10.38
C VAL A 129 1.50 -5.88 11.35
N THR A 130 2.55 -6.31 12.08
CA THR A 130 3.22 -5.44 13.06
C THR A 130 3.85 -4.24 12.37
N GLY A 131 4.52 -4.45 11.23
CA GLY A 131 5.09 -3.36 10.42
C GLY A 131 4.02 -2.36 9.96
N THR A 132 2.87 -2.86 9.45
CA THR A 132 1.73 -2.01 9.07
C THR A 132 1.22 -1.19 10.26
N LEU A 133 1.06 -1.81 11.43
CA LEU A 133 0.62 -1.12 12.65
C LEU A 133 1.59 -0.01 13.04
N LEU A 134 2.88 -0.32 13.14
CA LEU A 134 3.89 0.63 13.62
C LEU A 134 4.09 1.81 12.65
N CYS A 135 4.09 1.55 11.33
CA CYS A 135 4.12 2.60 10.32
C CYS A 135 2.87 3.50 10.42
N ALA A 136 1.69 2.90 10.58
CA ALA A 136 0.45 3.66 10.74
C ALA A 136 0.44 4.52 12.01
N GLN A 137 0.92 3.99 13.14
CA GLN A 137 1.05 4.77 14.38
C GLN A 137 2.01 5.95 14.23
N ALA A 138 3.17 5.74 13.59
CA ALA A 138 4.15 6.79 13.38
C ALA A 138 3.61 7.89 12.44
N ALA A 139 2.99 7.51 11.33
CA ALA A 139 2.36 8.45 10.41
C ALA A 139 1.20 9.21 11.05
N ALA A 140 0.32 8.50 11.78
CA ALA A 140 -0.85 9.12 12.43
C ALA A 140 -0.44 10.22 13.43
N ARG A 141 0.66 10.03 14.21
CA ARG A 141 1.18 11.07 15.10
C ARG A 141 1.54 12.37 14.36
N LEU A 142 2.05 12.29 13.14
CA LEU A 142 2.33 13.45 12.30
C LEU A 142 1.03 14.03 11.71
N MET A 143 0.10 13.18 11.28
CA MET A 143 -1.20 13.58 10.73
C MET A 143 -2.09 14.30 11.73
N LEU A 144 -2.01 13.95 13.02
CA LEU A 144 -2.75 14.61 14.10
C LEU A 144 -2.52 16.13 14.15
N ARG A 145 -1.31 16.60 13.80
CA ARG A 145 -0.95 18.02 13.83
C ARG A 145 -1.75 18.85 12.84
N SER A 146 -2.04 18.29 11.67
CA SER A 146 -2.81 18.96 10.61
C SER A 146 -4.29 18.61 10.66
N ARG A 147 -4.71 17.65 11.50
CA ARG A 147 -6.06 17.07 11.53
C ARG A 147 -6.51 16.61 10.13
N TRP A 148 -5.57 16.10 9.37
CA TRP A 148 -5.79 15.54 8.04
C TRP A 148 -4.81 14.39 7.81
N GLY A 149 -5.30 13.28 7.30
CA GLY A 149 -4.47 12.15 6.93
C GLY A 149 -5.22 11.12 6.09
N ARG A 150 -4.45 10.36 5.31
CA ARG A 150 -4.94 9.24 4.51
C ARG A 150 -4.02 8.04 4.70
N ILE A 151 -4.56 6.96 5.24
CA ILE A 151 -3.85 5.68 5.40
C ILE A 151 -4.49 4.67 4.46
N VAL A 152 -3.70 4.09 3.57
CA VAL A 152 -4.14 3.01 2.69
C VAL A 152 -3.25 1.78 2.90
N ASN A 153 -3.86 0.68 3.29
CA ASN A 153 -3.17 -0.58 3.51
C ASN A 153 -3.38 -1.51 2.32
N ILE A 154 -2.31 -2.04 1.74
CA ILE A 154 -2.42 -3.06 0.69
C ILE A 154 -2.64 -4.41 1.35
N ALA A 155 -3.91 -4.81 1.39
CA ALA A 155 -4.38 -6.13 1.83
C ALA A 155 -4.24 -7.16 0.69
N SER A 156 -5.22 -8.04 0.52
CA SER A 156 -5.33 -9.01 -0.57
C SER A 156 -6.71 -9.63 -0.54
N VAL A 157 -7.21 -10.12 -1.68
CA VAL A 157 -8.36 -11.05 -1.72
C VAL A 157 -8.12 -12.28 -0.84
N ALA A 158 -6.86 -12.69 -0.63
CA ALA A 158 -6.50 -13.78 0.26
C ALA A 158 -6.81 -13.50 1.75
N GLY A 159 -7.01 -12.25 2.14
CA GLY A 159 -7.49 -11.88 3.48
C GLY A 159 -9.01 -11.87 3.62
N ILE A 160 -9.74 -11.97 2.51
CA ILE A 160 -11.22 -12.01 2.49
C ILE A 160 -11.72 -13.43 2.27
N ARG A 161 -11.05 -14.17 1.40
CA ARG A 161 -11.38 -15.54 1.02
C ARG A 161 -10.09 -16.36 0.91
N ALA A 162 -10.13 -17.63 1.31
CA ALA A 162 -9.01 -18.54 1.07
C ALA A 162 -8.75 -18.70 -0.42
N VAL A 163 -7.50 -18.56 -0.84
CA VAL A 163 -7.09 -18.60 -2.24
C VAL A 163 -5.98 -19.63 -2.41
N GLY A 164 -6.31 -20.78 -2.98
CA GLY A 164 -5.36 -21.88 -3.19
C GLY A 164 -4.80 -22.45 -1.89
N THR A 165 -3.74 -23.26 -2.01
CA THR A 165 -3.06 -23.93 -0.89
C THR A 165 -1.76 -23.23 -0.53
N GLY A 166 -1.23 -23.50 0.67
CA GLY A 166 0.10 -23.06 1.10
C GLY A 166 0.22 -21.59 1.50
N ARG A 167 -0.88 -20.86 1.59
CA ARG A 167 -0.91 -19.41 1.89
C ARG A 167 -1.31 -19.09 3.33
N THR A 168 -1.11 -20.02 4.26
CA THR A 168 -1.55 -19.93 5.65
C THR A 168 -1.14 -18.63 6.31
N ALA A 169 0.16 -18.32 6.37
CA ALA A 169 0.62 -17.07 7.01
C ALA A 169 0.18 -15.83 6.23
N TYR A 170 0.29 -15.87 4.89
CA TYR A 170 -0.05 -14.72 4.06
C TYR A 170 -1.54 -14.36 4.15
N GLY A 171 -2.44 -15.33 3.95
CA GLY A 171 -3.88 -15.09 4.05
C GLY A 171 -4.29 -14.58 5.45
N THR A 172 -3.77 -15.21 6.50
CA THR A 172 -3.98 -14.78 7.89
C THR A 172 -3.49 -13.34 8.12
N SER A 173 -2.29 -13.00 7.65
CA SER A 173 -1.74 -11.66 7.80
C SER A 173 -2.58 -10.60 7.07
N LYS A 174 -3.07 -10.91 5.86
CA LYS A 174 -3.88 -9.97 5.08
C LYS A 174 -5.29 -9.81 5.66
N ALA A 175 -5.85 -10.84 6.29
CA ALA A 175 -7.08 -10.74 7.09
C ALA A 175 -6.87 -9.85 8.34
N ALA A 176 -5.75 -10.00 9.02
CA ALA A 176 -5.38 -9.15 10.15
C ALA A 176 -5.21 -7.68 9.74
N VAL A 177 -4.59 -7.40 8.59
CA VAL A 177 -4.48 -6.03 8.04
C VAL A 177 -5.86 -5.42 7.78
N ILE A 178 -6.81 -6.21 7.26
CA ILE A 178 -8.20 -5.76 7.05
C ILE A 178 -8.87 -5.40 8.39
N ALA A 179 -8.73 -6.24 9.40
CA ALA A 179 -9.27 -5.96 10.73
C ALA A 179 -8.64 -4.71 11.36
N LEU A 180 -7.30 -4.59 11.27
CA LEU A 180 -6.54 -3.44 11.74
C LEU A 180 -6.96 -2.14 11.03
N THR A 181 -7.22 -2.19 9.72
CA THR A 181 -7.71 -1.05 8.95
C THR A 181 -9.03 -0.51 9.49
N ARG A 182 -9.97 -1.40 9.82
CA ARG A 182 -11.27 -1.00 10.40
C ARG A 182 -11.12 -0.37 11.78
N GLN A 183 -10.22 -0.89 12.61
CA GLN A 183 -9.94 -0.33 13.92
C GLN A 183 -9.30 1.06 13.81
N MET A 184 -8.31 1.24 12.92
CA MET A 184 -7.73 2.55 12.61
C MET A 184 -8.80 3.55 12.14
N ALA A 185 -9.72 3.12 11.29
CA ALA A 185 -10.77 3.99 10.76
C ALA A 185 -11.68 4.53 11.86
N VAL A 186 -12.01 3.72 12.87
CA VAL A 186 -12.83 4.13 14.01
C VAL A 186 -12.08 5.09 14.92
N GLU A 187 -10.83 4.74 15.28
CA GLU A 187 -10.06 5.49 16.28
C GLU A 187 -9.51 6.83 15.75
N LEU A 188 -9.29 6.94 14.43
CA LEU A 188 -8.65 8.12 13.82
C LEU A 188 -9.65 9.09 13.17
N ALA A 189 -10.92 8.71 13.01
CA ALA A 189 -11.92 9.47 12.28
C ALA A 189 -12.13 10.88 12.86
N GLU A 190 -12.23 11.03 14.18
CA GLU A 190 -12.43 12.32 14.84
C GLU A 190 -11.26 13.30 14.63
N HIS A 191 -10.12 12.79 14.20
CA HIS A 191 -8.93 13.56 13.87
C HIS A 191 -8.81 13.93 12.40
N GLY A 192 -9.84 13.65 11.58
CA GLY A 192 -9.83 13.93 10.14
C GLY A 192 -8.94 12.98 9.33
N ILE A 193 -8.57 11.83 9.91
CA ILE A 193 -7.74 10.80 9.27
C ILE A 193 -8.64 9.65 8.83
N THR A 194 -8.56 9.27 7.55
CA THR A 194 -9.23 8.07 7.05
C THR A 194 -8.25 6.91 6.92
N ALA A 195 -8.71 5.69 7.19
CA ALA A 195 -7.93 4.48 7.00
C ALA A 195 -8.73 3.47 6.18
N ASN A 196 -8.17 3.02 5.06
CA ASN A 196 -8.82 2.11 4.12
C ASN A 196 -7.87 1.01 3.67
N ALA A 197 -8.41 -0.07 3.13
CA ALA A 197 -7.62 -1.14 2.52
C ALA A 197 -7.99 -1.31 1.05
N VAL A 198 -6.98 -1.52 0.21
CA VAL A 198 -7.15 -2.10 -1.12
C VAL A 198 -6.86 -3.59 -1.02
N ALA A 199 -7.71 -4.43 -1.59
CA ALA A 199 -7.55 -5.88 -1.63
C ALA A 199 -7.34 -6.35 -3.08
N PRO A 200 -6.09 -6.37 -3.57
CA PRO A 200 -5.80 -6.84 -4.93
C PRO A 200 -6.14 -8.30 -5.12
N GLY A 201 -6.67 -8.64 -6.30
CA GLY A 201 -6.59 -9.98 -6.87
C GLY A 201 -5.18 -10.33 -7.33
N PRO A 202 -5.01 -11.33 -8.19
CA PRO A 202 -3.74 -11.59 -8.83
C PRO A 202 -3.32 -10.41 -9.72
N VAL A 203 -2.15 -9.83 -9.42
CA VAL A 203 -1.57 -8.68 -10.14
C VAL A 203 -0.22 -9.09 -10.72
N ASP A 204 0.10 -8.65 -11.92
CA ASP A 204 1.39 -8.92 -12.53
C ASP A 204 2.47 -8.04 -11.87
N THR A 205 3.26 -8.66 -11.01
CA THR A 205 4.33 -8.03 -10.21
C THR A 205 5.55 -8.94 -10.15
N PRO A 206 6.74 -8.42 -9.80
CA PRO A 206 7.91 -9.27 -9.56
C PRO A 206 7.63 -10.41 -8.57
N MET A 207 6.89 -10.15 -7.49
CA MET A 207 6.53 -11.17 -6.50
C MET A 207 5.70 -12.30 -7.12
N THR A 208 4.66 -11.98 -7.90
CA THR A 208 3.80 -13.00 -8.51
C THR A 208 4.50 -13.77 -9.64
N ARG A 209 5.45 -13.15 -10.32
CA ARG A 209 6.29 -13.85 -11.33
C ARG A 209 7.18 -14.92 -10.70
N VAL A 210 7.65 -14.72 -9.49
CA VAL A 210 8.44 -15.71 -8.74
C VAL A 210 7.56 -16.80 -8.14
N LEU A 211 6.38 -16.45 -7.60
CA LEU A 211 5.52 -17.36 -6.86
C LEU A 211 4.57 -18.19 -7.75
N HIS A 212 4.27 -17.72 -8.95
CA HIS A 212 3.28 -18.32 -9.86
C HIS A 212 3.96 -18.82 -11.14
N SER A 213 3.97 -20.15 -11.36
CA SER A 213 4.37 -20.71 -12.65
C SER A 213 3.40 -20.29 -13.76
N ASP A 214 3.83 -20.37 -15.02
CA ASP A 214 2.99 -19.99 -16.17
C ASP A 214 1.68 -20.79 -16.19
N ARG A 215 1.75 -22.11 -15.97
CA ARG A 215 0.57 -22.96 -15.85
C ARG A 215 -0.37 -22.50 -14.72
N PHE A 216 0.18 -22.15 -13.56
CA PHE A 216 -0.63 -21.63 -12.45
C PHE A 216 -1.28 -20.30 -12.82
N ARG A 217 -0.56 -19.42 -13.53
CA ARG A 217 -1.06 -18.12 -13.99
C ARG A 217 -2.23 -18.29 -14.96
N GLU A 218 -2.13 -19.20 -15.92
CA GLU A 218 -3.21 -19.51 -16.87
C GLU A 218 -4.45 -20.03 -16.13
N GLU A 219 -4.31 -21.03 -15.26
CA GLU A 219 -5.42 -21.60 -14.50
C GLU A 219 -6.07 -20.57 -13.56
N TYR A 220 -5.23 -19.73 -12.93
CA TYR A 220 -5.76 -18.70 -12.03
C TYR A 220 -6.52 -17.61 -12.82
N ALA A 221 -6.03 -17.23 -14.00
CA ALA A 221 -6.73 -16.27 -14.86
C ALA A 221 -8.12 -16.75 -15.24
N LYS A 222 -8.29 -18.05 -15.53
CA LYS A 222 -9.61 -18.65 -15.81
C LYS A 222 -10.60 -18.53 -14.65
N ALA A 223 -10.10 -18.48 -13.40
CA ALA A 223 -10.95 -18.29 -12.22
C ALA A 223 -11.44 -16.84 -12.04
N ILE A 224 -10.80 -15.88 -12.72
CA ILE A 224 -11.13 -14.46 -12.66
C ILE A 224 -12.17 -14.15 -13.73
N PRO A 225 -13.29 -13.49 -13.43
CA PRO A 225 -14.30 -13.12 -14.45
C PRO A 225 -13.73 -12.33 -15.64
N MET A 226 -12.81 -11.41 -15.42
CA MET A 226 -12.12 -10.67 -16.49
C MET A 226 -11.04 -11.48 -17.22
N ASN A 227 -10.83 -12.75 -16.84
CA ASN A 227 -9.92 -13.71 -17.47
C ASN A 227 -8.48 -13.21 -17.67
N ARG A 228 -7.98 -12.39 -16.76
CA ARG A 228 -6.59 -11.89 -16.76
C ARG A 228 -6.12 -11.50 -15.36
N TYR A 229 -4.83 -11.39 -15.21
CA TYR A 229 -4.23 -10.68 -14.09
C TYR A 229 -4.51 -9.17 -14.19
N GLY A 230 -4.63 -8.52 -13.05
CA GLY A 230 -4.62 -7.06 -12.97
C GLY A 230 -3.23 -6.49 -13.19
N THR A 231 -3.16 -5.19 -13.41
CA THR A 231 -1.93 -4.41 -13.52
C THR A 231 -1.68 -3.61 -12.24
N THR A 232 -0.43 -3.22 -12.02
CA THR A 232 -0.09 -2.34 -10.90
C THR A 232 -0.76 -0.97 -11.03
N VAL A 233 -1.00 -0.50 -12.25
CA VAL A 233 -1.72 0.76 -12.55
C VAL A 233 -3.15 0.72 -12.05
N GLU A 234 -3.86 -0.41 -12.22
CA GLU A 234 -5.25 -0.56 -11.74
C GLU A 234 -5.32 -0.53 -10.21
N ILE A 235 -4.32 -1.09 -9.52
CA ILE A 235 -4.24 -1.01 -8.06
C ILE A 235 -3.90 0.41 -7.60
N ALA A 236 -2.95 1.06 -8.26
CA ALA A 236 -2.57 2.44 -7.94
C ALA A 236 -3.76 3.41 -8.13
N ALA A 237 -4.59 3.22 -9.15
CA ALA A 237 -5.80 4.02 -9.36
C ALA A 237 -6.77 3.95 -8.17
N ALA A 238 -6.97 2.75 -7.60
CA ALA A 238 -7.79 2.57 -6.39
C ALA A 238 -7.16 3.27 -5.17
N VAL A 239 -5.84 3.18 -5.01
CA VAL A 239 -5.12 3.91 -3.95
C VAL A 239 -5.30 5.41 -4.13
N MET A 240 -5.13 5.95 -5.36
CA MET A 240 -5.27 7.38 -5.65
C MET A 240 -6.66 7.91 -5.32
N TYR A 241 -7.73 7.14 -5.57
CA TYR A 241 -9.06 7.49 -5.09
C TYR A 241 -9.09 7.62 -3.56
N LEU A 242 -8.61 6.61 -2.84
CA LEU A 242 -8.70 6.57 -1.37
C LEU A 242 -7.83 7.62 -0.66
N VAL A 243 -6.78 8.12 -1.29
CA VAL A 243 -5.94 9.21 -0.73
C VAL A 243 -6.42 10.59 -1.13
N SER A 244 -7.36 10.71 -2.06
CA SER A 244 -7.89 11.98 -2.54
C SER A 244 -8.87 12.64 -1.57
N ASP A 245 -9.16 13.93 -1.79
CA ASP A 245 -10.20 14.64 -1.05
C ASP A 245 -11.62 14.14 -1.42
N ALA A 246 -11.80 13.53 -2.60
CA ALA A 246 -13.07 12.91 -3.00
C ALA A 246 -13.45 11.71 -2.11
N ALA A 247 -12.48 11.09 -1.44
CA ALA A 247 -12.69 9.99 -0.51
C ALA A 247 -12.81 10.45 0.97
N ALA A 248 -13.05 11.74 1.23
CA ALA A 248 -13.05 12.30 2.60
C ALA A 248 -14.07 11.64 3.55
N TYR A 249 -15.13 11.04 3.04
CA TYR A 249 -16.16 10.31 3.82
C TYR A 249 -16.04 8.79 3.68
N THR A 250 -14.94 8.30 3.06
CA THR A 250 -14.65 6.87 2.89
C THR A 250 -13.61 6.46 3.92
N SER A 251 -14.03 5.72 4.97
CA SER A 251 -13.13 5.20 6.01
C SER A 251 -13.58 3.81 6.44
N GLY A 252 -12.63 2.91 6.67
CA GLY A 252 -12.87 1.52 7.05
C GLY A 252 -13.24 0.58 5.90
N VAL A 253 -13.24 1.06 4.66
CA VAL A 253 -13.58 0.23 3.49
C VAL A 253 -12.46 -0.75 3.18
N VAL A 254 -12.84 -1.91 2.69
CA VAL A 254 -11.97 -2.86 2.00
C VAL A 254 -12.41 -2.88 0.55
N LEU A 255 -11.60 -2.33 -0.34
CA LEU A 255 -11.89 -2.20 -1.76
C LEU A 255 -11.21 -3.32 -2.56
N PRO A 256 -11.93 -4.36 -3.00
CA PRO A 256 -11.37 -5.36 -3.90
C PRO A 256 -11.08 -4.75 -5.28
N VAL A 257 -9.89 -5.06 -5.80
CA VAL A 257 -9.51 -4.74 -7.19
C VAL A 257 -8.99 -6.04 -7.79
N ASP A 258 -9.92 -6.87 -8.28
CA ASP A 258 -9.70 -8.30 -8.47
C ASP A 258 -10.32 -8.90 -9.75
N GLY A 259 -10.81 -8.06 -10.65
CA GLY A 259 -11.46 -8.50 -11.89
C GLY A 259 -12.75 -9.31 -11.68
N GLY A 260 -13.40 -9.11 -10.51
CA GLY A 260 -14.64 -9.80 -10.13
C GLY A 260 -14.40 -11.16 -9.45
N PHE A 261 -13.18 -11.49 -9.06
CA PHE A 261 -12.82 -12.78 -8.47
C PHE A 261 -13.63 -13.09 -7.19
N LEU A 262 -13.76 -12.13 -6.27
CA LEU A 262 -14.53 -12.31 -5.03
C LEU A 262 -16.06 -12.35 -5.27
N ALA A 263 -16.52 -11.64 -6.28
CA ALA A 263 -17.95 -11.61 -6.64
C ALA A 263 -18.40 -12.88 -7.36
N SER A 264 -17.47 -13.65 -7.93
CA SER A 264 -17.79 -14.87 -8.67
C SER A 264 -18.02 -16.06 -7.73
N GLY A 265 -19.12 -16.80 -7.96
CA GLY A 265 -19.32 -18.13 -7.43
C GLY A 265 -18.70 -19.21 -8.32
N ALA A 266 -19.36 -20.38 -8.44
CA ALA A 266 -18.97 -21.40 -9.41
C ALA A 266 -19.18 -20.86 -10.83
N ARG A 267 -18.12 -20.86 -11.66
CA ARG A 267 -18.21 -20.48 -13.08
C ARG A 267 -18.41 -21.71 -13.93
N GLY A 268 -19.33 -21.65 -14.87
CA GLY A 268 -19.61 -22.75 -15.81
C GLY A 268 -20.79 -23.65 -15.39
N LEU A 269 -21.69 -23.13 -14.57
CA LEU A 269 -23.01 -23.74 -14.35
C LEU A 269 -23.88 -23.50 -15.56
#